data_7ce59c2e021be8c708091f92932e0057
#
_entry.id   7ce59c2e021be8c708091f92932e0057
#
_cell.length_a   1.000
_cell.length_b   1.000
_cell.length_c   1.000
_cell.angle_alpha   90.00
_cell.angle_beta   90.00
_cell.angle_gamma   90.00
#
_symmetry.space_group_name_H-M   'P 1'
#
loop_
_entity.id
_entity.type
_entity.pdbx_description
1 polymer ?
#
loop_
_entity_poly.entity_id
_entity_poly.type
_entity_poly.pdbx_seq_one_letter_code
_entity_poly.pdbx_strand_id
1 'polypeptide(L)'
;MNTMLVLVILALQLFIIFYLIRTARNLGSKSTRHHKDLIENINMLRASGRSNLLNHLAVPNTNDFKSLSWDHVISLTSHPARFATLHISLDQLLNQHLIPKKIYLNIADSDIAKLPTAIKELESGGILQINTCSDLGPGKKLIPTLKLERDLPIIVVDDDLFFETDLTMKLMVQHHLSPKNIIASRVHKIVYMEDGQVAPYGKWLKNYSLSNGPDSDLFPTSGAGTLYK
;
A
#
# COMPACT_ATOMS: atom_id res chain seq x y z
N MET A 1 23.71 9.32 -46.04
CA MET A 1 23.56 9.56 -44.60
C MET A 1 24.96 9.47 -43.99
N ASN A 2 25.42 10.48 -43.32
CA ASN A 2 26.83 10.63 -42.93
C ASN A 2 27.18 9.55 -41.91
N THR A 3 28.12 8.66 -42.19
CA THR A 3 28.57 7.54 -41.34
C THR A 3 28.93 8.01 -39.93
N MET A 4 29.44 9.23 -39.79
CA MET A 4 29.74 9.87 -38.53
C MET A 4 28.48 10.15 -37.67
N LEU A 5 27.36 10.53 -38.30
CA LEU A 5 26.09 10.76 -37.60
C LEU A 5 25.48 9.47 -37.08
N VAL A 6 25.59 8.38 -37.82
CA VAL A 6 25.12 7.05 -37.42
C VAL A 6 25.92 6.54 -36.21
N LEU A 7 27.24 6.73 -36.20
CA LEU A 7 28.11 6.34 -35.08
C LEU A 7 27.80 7.14 -33.82
N VAL A 8 27.52 8.43 -33.93
CA VAL A 8 27.12 9.28 -32.79
C VAL A 8 25.79 8.83 -32.22
N ILE A 9 24.79 8.51 -33.03
CA ILE A 9 23.48 8.04 -32.61
C ILE A 9 23.61 6.71 -31.89
N LEU A 10 24.40 5.76 -32.42
CA LEU A 10 24.66 4.46 -31.78
C LEU A 10 25.38 4.61 -30.43
N ALA A 11 26.36 5.50 -30.32
CA ALA A 11 27.07 5.78 -29.08
C ALA A 11 26.13 6.39 -28.02
N LEU A 12 25.23 7.31 -28.42
CA LEU A 12 24.20 7.86 -27.52
C LEU A 12 23.20 6.80 -27.04
N GLN A 13 22.75 5.92 -27.92
CA GLN A 13 21.85 4.82 -27.53
C GLN A 13 22.51 3.85 -26.57
N LEU A 14 23.77 3.47 -26.79
CA LEU A 14 24.52 2.62 -25.85
C LEU A 14 24.74 3.31 -24.51
N PHE A 15 25.00 4.62 -24.50
CA PHE A 15 25.14 5.39 -23.25
C PHE A 15 23.82 5.44 -22.46
N ILE A 16 22.69 5.66 -23.13
CA ILE A 16 21.36 5.66 -22.50
C ILE A 16 21.04 4.27 -21.91
N ILE A 17 21.28 3.20 -22.66
CA ILE A 17 21.07 1.82 -22.18
C ILE A 17 21.95 1.54 -20.96
N PHE A 18 23.24 1.91 -21.02
CA PHE A 18 24.17 1.73 -19.90
C PHE A 18 23.71 2.52 -18.66
N TYR A 19 23.26 3.76 -18.84
CA TYR A 19 22.73 4.59 -17.76
C TYR A 19 21.48 3.99 -17.13
N LEU A 20 20.54 3.50 -17.95
CA LEU A 20 19.32 2.84 -17.48
C LEU A 20 19.62 1.54 -16.70
N ILE A 21 20.55 0.71 -17.21
CA ILE A 21 20.99 -0.52 -16.51
C ILE A 21 21.67 -0.18 -15.18
N ARG A 22 22.51 0.84 -15.15
CA ARG A 22 23.19 1.29 -13.93
C ARG A 22 22.20 1.82 -12.90
N THR A 23 21.19 2.59 -13.34
CA THR A 23 20.14 3.15 -12.47
C THR A 23 19.26 2.03 -11.92
N ALA A 24 18.86 1.08 -12.75
CA ALA A 24 18.09 -0.09 -12.33
C ALA A 24 18.86 -0.97 -11.33
N ARG A 25 20.18 -1.20 -11.57
CA ARG A 25 21.03 -1.92 -10.62
C ARG A 25 21.19 -1.19 -9.29
N ASN A 26 21.33 0.14 -9.31
CA ASN A 26 21.44 0.95 -8.09
C ASN A 26 20.12 0.97 -7.29
N LEU A 27 18.97 0.99 -7.95
CA LEU A 27 17.65 0.87 -7.32
C LEU A 27 17.46 -0.53 -6.73
N GLY A 28 17.79 -1.58 -7.48
CA GLY A 28 17.75 -2.96 -7.00
C GLY A 28 18.70 -3.22 -5.82
N SER A 29 19.94 -2.69 -5.88
CA SER A 29 20.91 -2.87 -4.79
C SER A 29 20.53 -2.08 -3.52
N LYS A 30 19.91 -0.91 -3.65
CA LYS A 30 19.39 -0.15 -2.50
C LYS A 30 18.22 -0.87 -1.83
N SER A 31 17.31 -1.43 -2.62
CA SER A 31 16.17 -2.21 -2.11
C SER A 31 16.64 -3.49 -1.40
N THR A 32 17.56 -4.24 -2.00
CA THR A 32 18.14 -5.46 -1.39
C THR A 32 18.96 -5.14 -0.15
N ARG A 33 19.69 -4.03 -0.15
CA ARG A 33 20.48 -3.59 1.01
C ARG A 33 19.56 -3.16 2.16
N HIS A 34 18.51 -2.40 1.88
CA HIS A 34 17.51 -2.01 2.89
C HIS A 34 16.79 -3.22 3.50
N HIS A 35 16.46 -4.21 2.68
CA HIS A 35 15.86 -5.46 3.14
C HIS A 35 16.84 -6.28 4.01
N LYS A 36 18.11 -6.34 3.62
CA LYS A 36 19.15 -7.00 4.40
C LYS A 36 19.41 -6.28 5.72
N ASP A 37 19.52 -4.95 5.69
CA ASP A 37 19.71 -4.11 6.87
C ASP A 37 18.50 -4.24 7.83
N LEU A 38 17.27 -4.36 7.30
CA LEU A 38 16.07 -4.57 8.10
C LEU A 38 16.09 -5.95 8.78
N ILE A 39 16.45 -7.01 8.05
CA ILE A 39 16.59 -8.37 8.59
C ILE A 39 17.71 -8.43 9.63
N GLU A 40 18.86 -7.80 9.36
CA GLU A 40 19.97 -7.70 10.31
C GLU A 40 19.58 -6.91 11.56
N ASN A 41 18.85 -5.81 11.43
CA ASN A 41 18.34 -5.04 12.56
C ASN A 41 17.31 -5.84 13.37
N ILE A 42 16.41 -6.57 12.73
CA ILE A 42 15.48 -7.49 13.42
C ILE A 42 16.25 -8.59 14.12
N ASN A 43 17.28 -9.17 13.52
CA ASN A 43 18.11 -10.20 14.12
C ASN A 43 18.99 -9.66 15.25
N MET A 44 19.54 -8.44 15.11
CA MET A 44 20.26 -7.76 16.20
C MET A 44 19.35 -7.41 17.36
N LEU A 45 18.13 -6.97 17.13
CA LEU A 45 17.12 -6.73 18.17
C LEU A 45 16.75 -8.03 18.90
N ARG A 46 16.69 -9.16 18.17
CA ARG A 46 16.48 -10.50 18.73
C ARG A 46 17.68 -10.99 19.55
N ALA A 47 18.90 -10.76 19.05
CA ALA A 47 20.15 -11.25 19.68
C ALA A 47 20.58 -10.39 20.88
N SER A 48 20.28 -9.09 20.88
CA SER A 48 20.77 -8.16 21.90
C SER A 48 20.05 -8.25 23.24
N GLY A 49 19.04 -9.12 23.36
CA GLY A 49 18.27 -9.25 24.62
C GLY A 49 17.70 -7.92 25.13
N ARG A 50 17.74 -6.86 24.32
CA ARG A 50 17.20 -5.54 24.63
C ARG A 50 15.68 -5.57 24.47
N SER A 51 15.11 -6.42 25.26
CA SER A 51 13.71 -6.61 25.60
C SER A 51 13.01 -5.28 25.97
N ASN A 52 13.74 -4.24 26.38
CA ASN A 52 13.12 -3.06 26.96
C ASN A 52 12.31 -2.21 25.97
N LEU A 53 12.71 -2.11 24.71
CA LEU A 53 11.91 -1.39 23.71
C LEU A 53 10.70 -2.21 23.25
N LEU A 54 10.88 -3.54 23.15
CA LEU A 54 9.82 -4.48 22.81
C LEU A 54 8.87 -4.71 23.99
N ASN A 55 9.36 -4.65 25.23
CA ASN A 55 8.53 -4.75 26.42
C ASN A 55 7.63 -3.53 26.63
N HIS A 56 8.06 -2.33 26.20
CA HIS A 56 7.22 -1.14 26.20
C HIS A 56 6.17 -1.15 25.07
N LEU A 57 6.39 -1.93 24.01
CA LEU A 57 5.44 -2.09 22.92
C LEU A 57 4.49 -3.30 23.13
N ALA A 58 4.57 -4.01 24.25
CA ALA A 58 3.80 -5.24 24.49
C ALA A 58 3.82 -6.17 23.25
N VAL A 59 5.03 -6.39 22.68
CA VAL A 59 5.17 -7.31 21.54
C VAL A 59 4.85 -8.70 22.02
N PRO A 60 3.81 -9.37 21.50
CA PRO A 60 3.52 -10.75 21.84
C PRO A 60 4.77 -11.63 21.63
N ASN A 61 4.95 -12.64 22.45
CA ASN A 61 6.04 -13.60 22.30
C ASN A 61 6.10 -14.09 20.86
N THR A 62 7.31 -14.27 20.28
CA THR A 62 7.46 -14.68 18.87
C THR A 62 6.75 -15.99 18.54
N ASN A 63 6.43 -16.83 19.52
CA ASN A 63 5.58 -18.00 19.35
C ASN A 63 4.12 -17.64 19.11
N ASP A 64 3.64 -16.51 19.62
CA ASP A 64 2.27 -16.05 19.44
C ASP A 64 2.03 -15.59 18.00
N PHE A 65 3.06 -15.01 17.35
CA PHE A 65 2.98 -14.63 15.92
C PHE A 65 2.80 -15.83 14.98
N LYS A 66 3.26 -17.02 15.33
CA LYS A 66 3.06 -18.24 14.52
C LYS A 66 1.63 -18.74 14.52
N SER A 67 0.87 -18.43 15.56
CA SER A 67 -0.54 -18.81 15.69
C SER A 67 -1.50 -17.78 15.11
N LEU A 68 -1.03 -16.58 14.74
CA LEU A 68 -1.87 -15.51 14.19
C LEU A 68 -2.20 -15.76 12.73
N SER A 69 -3.44 -15.46 12.35
CA SER A 69 -3.81 -15.43 10.94
C SER A 69 -3.28 -14.15 10.29
N TRP A 70 -2.55 -14.32 9.19
CA TRP A 70 -2.05 -13.24 8.35
C TRP A 70 -2.95 -12.99 7.14
N ASP A 71 -4.07 -13.67 7.10
CA ASP A 71 -5.06 -13.56 6.05
C ASP A 71 -5.68 -12.15 6.04
N HIS A 72 -5.66 -11.52 4.89
CA HIS A 72 -6.22 -10.19 4.67
C HIS A 72 -6.62 -10.04 3.22
N VAL A 73 -7.38 -8.99 2.93
CA VAL A 73 -7.72 -8.60 1.56
C VAL A 73 -7.31 -7.15 1.31
N ILE A 74 -7.06 -6.84 0.04
CA ILE A 74 -6.84 -5.46 -0.40
C ILE A 74 -8.09 -4.99 -1.13
N SER A 75 -8.44 -3.73 -0.99
CA SER A 75 -9.56 -3.12 -1.68
C SER A 75 -9.20 -1.77 -2.26
N LEU A 76 -9.52 -1.59 -3.55
CA LEU A 76 -9.32 -0.33 -4.26
C LEU A 76 -10.47 -0.07 -5.22
N THR A 77 -10.52 1.14 -5.73
CA THR A 77 -11.43 1.54 -6.82
C THR A 77 -10.65 2.31 -7.86
N SER A 78 -11.15 2.33 -9.07
CA SER A 78 -10.63 3.15 -10.18
C SER A 78 -11.76 3.73 -11.00
N HIS A 79 -11.44 4.55 -11.98
CA HIS A 79 -12.38 5.17 -12.91
C HIS A 79 -11.73 5.35 -14.29
N PRO A 80 -12.51 5.58 -15.38
CA PRO A 80 -12.00 5.54 -16.75
C PRO A 80 -10.76 6.39 -17.03
N ALA A 81 -10.65 7.57 -16.41
CA ALA A 81 -9.48 8.44 -16.62
C ALA A 81 -8.16 7.86 -16.07
N ARG A 82 -8.22 6.85 -15.18
CA ARG A 82 -7.06 6.19 -14.57
C ARG A 82 -6.83 4.75 -15.06
N PHE A 83 -7.72 4.20 -15.85
CA PHE A 83 -7.60 2.81 -16.33
C PHE A 83 -6.31 2.53 -17.09
N ALA A 84 -5.74 3.54 -17.76
CA ALA A 84 -4.48 3.39 -18.50
C ALA A 84 -3.28 3.07 -17.59
N THR A 85 -3.28 3.54 -16.36
CA THR A 85 -2.19 3.37 -15.37
C THR A 85 -2.51 2.37 -14.27
N LEU A 86 -3.75 1.90 -14.19
CA LEU A 86 -4.23 0.99 -13.13
C LEU A 86 -3.38 -0.29 -12.99
N HIS A 87 -2.88 -0.81 -14.13
CA HIS A 87 -2.02 -2.01 -14.13
C HIS A 87 -0.76 -1.84 -13.28
N ILE A 88 -0.21 -0.61 -13.16
CA ILE A 88 1.00 -0.33 -12.38
C ILE A 88 0.74 -0.57 -10.89
N SER A 89 -0.37 -0.05 -10.36
CA SER A 89 -0.74 -0.23 -8.96
C SER A 89 -1.12 -1.68 -8.67
N LEU A 90 -1.85 -2.34 -9.59
CA LEU A 90 -2.21 -3.75 -9.43
C LEU A 90 -0.98 -4.66 -9.42
N ASP A 91 0.02 -4.42 -10.28
CA ASP A 91 1.27 -5.18 -10.28
C ASP A 91 1.97 -5.09 -8.92
N GLN A 92 2.07 -3.91 -8.33
CA GLN A 92 2.67 -3.72 -7.01
C GLN A 92 1.89 -4.40 -5.88
N LEU A 93 0.57 -4.40 -5.96
CA LEU A 93 -0.29 -5.05 -4.97
C LEU A 93 -0.27 -6.58 -5.09
N LEU A 94 -0.11 -7.11 -6.29
CA LEU A 94 0.08 -8.55 -6.55
C LEU A 94 1.46 -9.05 -6.10
N ASN A 95 2.46 -8.16 -6.06
CA ASN A 95 3.84 -8.48 -5.69
C ASN A 95 4.19 -8.10 -4.23
N GLN A 96 3.22 -8.06 -3.33
CA GLN A 96 3.47 -7.84 -1.92
C GLN A 96 4.17 -9.03 -1.26
N HIS A 97 5.10 -8.78 -0.30
CA HIS A 97 5.76 -9.84 0.46
C HIS A 97 4.78 -10.68 1.28
N LEU A 98 3.77 -10.06 1.85
CA LEU A 98 2.63 -10.74 2.45
C LEU A 98 1.47 -10.70 1.46
N ILE A 99 1.26 -11.81 0.77
CA ILE A 99 0.30 -11.93 -0.32
C ILE A 99 -1.14 -11.87 0.24
N PRO A 100 -2.02 -10.99 -0.27
CA PRO A 100 -3.41 -10.95 0.13
C PRO A 100 -4.17 -12.18 -0.36
N LYS A 101 -5.20 -12.61 0.34
CA LYS A 101 -6.12 -13.64 -0.15
C LYS A 101 -6.86 -13.21 -1.40
N LYS A 102 -7.27 -11.92 -1.42
CA LYS A 102 -7.91 -11.30 -2.57
C LYS A 102 -7.58 -9.82 -2.68
N ILE A 103 -7.64 -9.33 -3.90
CA ILE A 103 -7.64 -7.90 -4.22
C ILE A 103 -8.98 -7.59 -4.87
N TYR A 104 -9.82 -6.80 -4.20
CA TYR A 104 -11.10 -6.33 -4.73
C TYR A 104 -10.90 -5.03 -5.49
N LEU A 105 -11.13 -5.07 -6.80
CA LEU A 105 -11.19 -3.89 -7.66
C LEU A 105 -12.66 -3.51 -7.86
N ASN A 106 -13.13 -2.52 -7.10
CA ASN A 106 -14.52 -2.06 -7.16
C ASN A 106 -14.68 -1.01 -8.25
N ILE A 107 -15.45 -1.31 -9.28
CA ILE A 107 -15.70 -0.44 -10.43
C ILE A 107 -17.19 -0.08 -10.48
N ALA A 108 -17.50 1.18 -10.80
CA ALA A 108 -18.88 1.61 -11.00
C ALA A 108 -19.55 0.83 -12.15
N ASP A 109 -20.82 0.48 -11.99
CA ASP A 109 -21.62 -0.25 -13.00
C ASP A 109 -21.57 0.47 -14.37
N SER A 110 -21.56 1.81 -14.38
CA SER A 110 -21.46 2.63 -15.59
C SER A 110 -20.10 2.57 -16.29
N ASP A 111 -19.05 2.12 -15.60
CA ASP A 111 -17.68 2.17 -16.08
C ASP A 111 -17.09 0.81 -16.42
N ILE A 112 -17.71 -0.29 -15.99
CA ILE A 112 -17.20 -1.66 -16.19
C ILE A 112 -16.95 -2.01 -17.67
N ALA A 113 -17.80 -1.49 -18.57
CA ALA A 113 -17.64 -1.71 -20.00
C ALA A 113 -16.36 -1.08 -20.58
N LYS A 114 -15.87 -0.01 -19.95
CA LYS A 114 -14.66 0.72 -20.34
C LYS A 114 -13.37 0.13 -19.76
N LEU A 115 -13.49 -0.83 -18.83
CA LEU A 115 -12.32 -1.45 -18.21
C LEU A 115 -11.50 -2.22 -19.24
N PRO A 116 -10.16 -1.99 -19.34
CA PRO A 116 -9.31 -2.65 -20.33
C PRO A 116 -9.33 -4.18 -20.20
N THR A 117 -9.30 -4.87 -21.33
CA THR A 117 -9.28 -6.35 -21.38
C THR A 117 -8.11 -6.93 -20.58
N ALA A 118 -6.93 -6.32 -20.66
CA ALA A 118 -5.76 -6.74 -19.90
C ALA A 118 -6.00 -6.76 -18.38
N ILE A 119 -6.78 -5.83 -17.83
CA ILE A 119 -7.16 -5.82 -16.41
C ILE A 119 -8.16 -6.95 -16.11
N LYS A 120 -9.11 -7.19 -17.02
CA LYS A 120 -10.08 -8.30 -16.88
C LYS A 120 -9.39 -9.66 -16.90
N GLU A 121 -8.35 -9.81 -17.71
CA GLU A 121 -7.56 -11.05 -17.81
C GLU A 121 -6.79 -11.36 -16.52
N LEU A 122 -6.38 -10.36 -15.74
CA LEU A 122 -5.72 -10.57 -14.43
C LEU A 122 -6.63 -11.30 -13.42
N GLU A 123 -7.94 -11.22 -13.58
CA GLU A 123 -8.88 -11.94 -12.70
C GLU A 123 -8.72 -13.47 -12.82
N SER A 124 -8.30 -13.98 -13.98
CA SER A 124 -8.04 -15.40 -14.18
C SER A 124 -6.95 -15.97 -13.26
N GLY A 125 -6.06 -15.13 -12.74
CA GLY A 125 -5.05 -15.49 -11.74
C GLY A 125 -5.61 -15.79 -10.34
N GLY A 126 -6.90 -15.53 -10.10
CA GLY A 126 -7.62 -15.92 -8.89
C GLY A 126 -7.45 -15.03 -7.67
N ILE A 127 -6.45 -14.13 -7.65
CA ILE A 127 -6.21 -13.17 -6.55
C ILE A 127 -7.00 -11.88 -6.78
N LEU A 128 -7.00 -11.34 -8.01
CA LEU A 128 -7.81 -10.17 -8.35
C LEU A 128 -9.29 -10.60 -8.52
N GLN A 129 -10.19 -9.84 -7.95
CA GLN A 129 -11.63 -9.95 -8.17
C GLN A 129 -12.19 -8.58 -8.56
N ILE A 130 -12.77 -8.50 -9.75
CA ILE A 130 -13.44 -7.30 -10.23
C ILE A 130 -14.89 -7.34 -9.72
N ASN A 131 -15.25 -6.32 -8.94
CA ASN A 131 -16.59 -6.20 -8.36
C ASN A 131 -17.27 -4.94 -8.90
N THR A 132 -18.48 -5.10 -9.41
CA THR A 132 -19.29 -3.97 -9.87
C THR A 132 -20.18 -3.45 -8.76
N CYS A 133 -20.36 -2.14 -8.69
CA CYS A 133 -21.16 -1.49 -7.66
C CYS A 133 -21.72 -0.15 -8.13
N SER A 134 -22.69 0.38 -7.40
CA SER A 134 -23.16 1.75 -7.60
C SER A 134 -22.01 2.75 -7.43
N ASP A 135 -22.05 3.86 -8.13
CA ASP A 135 -21.03 4.90 -7.99
C ASP A 135 -21.17 5.63 -6.65
N LEU A 136 -20.36 5.26 -5.70
CA LEU A 136 -20.25 5.88 -4.37
C LEU A 136 -19.03 6.82 -4.29
N GLY A 137 -18.51 7.28 -5.42
CA GLY A 137 -17.27 8.06 -5.46
C GLY A 137 -16.11 7.32 -4.78
N PRO A 138 -15.30 8.00 -3.94
CA PRO A 138 -14.20 7.35 -3.20
C PRO A 138 -14.65 6.24 -2.22
N GLY A 139 -15.90 6.23 -1.78
CA GLY A 139 -16.46 5.20 -0.90
C GLY A 139 -16.48 3.81 -1.52
N LYS A 140 -16.40 3.69 -2.85
CA LYS A 140 -16.28 2.40 -3.54
C LYS A 140 -15.11 1.55 -3.08
N LYS A 141 -14.01 2.16 -2.63
CA LYS A 141 -12.85 1.39 -2.17
C LYS A 141 -13.06 0.63 -0.86
N LEU A 142 -14.09 0.96 -0.08
CA LEU A 142 -14.34 0.27 1.20
C LEU A 142 -15.73 -0.36 1.27
N ILE A 143 -16.78 0.41 0.98
CA ILE A 143 -18.16 0.03 1.27
C ILE A 143 -18.60 -1.26 0.57
N PRO A 144 -18.32 -1.51 -0.72
CA PRO A 144 -18.66 -2.76 -1.37
C PRO A 144 -17.92 -3.95 -0.77
N THR A 145 -16.64 -3.78 -0.47
CA THR A 145 -15.80 -4.86 0.07
C THR A 145 -16.21 -5.26 1.48
N LEU A 146 -16.66 -4.33 2.33
CA LEU A 146 -17.24 -4.64 3.64
C LEU A 146 -18.47 -5.54 3.58
N LYS A 147 -19.20 -5.55 2.45
CA LYS A 147 -20.35 -6.44 2.25
C LYS A 147 -19.94 -7.84 1.84
N LEU A 148 -18.76 -7.97 1.22
CA LEU A 148 -18.21 -9.24 0.72
C LEU A 148 -17.34 -9.93 1.75
N GLU A 149 -16.55 -9.14 2.50
CA GLU A 149 -15.62 -9.64 3.50
C GLU A 149 -16.03 -9.14 4.90
N ARG A 150 -16.39 -10.07 5.77
CA ARG A 150 -16.84 -9.75 7.13
C ARG A 150 -15.82 -10.13 8.19
N ASP A 151 -14.94 -11.08 7.88
CA ASP A 151 -14.08 -11.71 8.86
C ASP A 151 -12.60 -11.34 8.69
N LEU A 152 -12.20 -10.92 7.49
CA LEU A 152 -10.81 -10.58 7.20
C LEU A 152 -10.55 -9.08 7.34
N PRO A 153 -9.35 -8.69 7.78
CA PRO A 153 -8.90 -7.32 7.68
C PRO A 153 -8.88 -6.83 6.23
N ILE A 154 -9.39 -5.62 6.00
CA ILE A 154 -9.44 -4.99 4.69
C ILE A 154 -8.40 -3.86 4.63
N ILE A 155 -7.43 -3.98 3.75
CA ILE A 155 -6.46 -2.91 3.46
C ILE A 155 -6.97 -2.11 2.28
N VAL A 156 -7.30 -0.85 2.52
CA VAL A 156 -7.79 0.08 1.50
C VAL A 156 -6.63 0.90 0.96
N VAL A 157 -6.57 1.01 -0.38
CA VAL A 157 -5.53 1.76 -1.10
C VAL A 157 -6.13 2.57 -2.26
N ASP A 158 -5.38 3.54 -2.79
CA ASP A 158 -5.71 4.24 -4.04
C ASP A 158 -5.06 3.55 -5.25
N ASP A 159 -5.56 3.85 -6.44
CA ASP A 159 -5.10 3.30 -7.72
C ASP A 159 -4.00 4.13 -8.40
N ASP A 160 -3.53 5.21 -7.77
CA ASP A 160 -2.60 6.20 -8.32
C ASP A 160 -1.37 6.43 -7.44
N LEU A 161 -1.05 5.51 -6.56
CA LEU A 161 0.12 5.55 -5.70
C LEU A 161 1.07 4.39 -5.99
N PHE A 162 2.35 4.60 -5.70
CA PHE A 162 3.35 3.54 -5.68
C PHE A 162 3.42 2.92 -4.29
N PHE A 163 3.36 1.58 -4.22
CA PHE A 163 3.38 0.84 -2.98
C PHE A 163 4.69 0.08 -2.82
N GLU A 164 5.29 0.17 -1.63
CA GLU A 164 6.40 -0.69 -1.25
C GLU A 164 5.91 -2.14 -1.10
N THR A 165 6.78 -3.10 -1.40
CA THR A 165 6.44 -4.54 -1.36
C THR A 165 6.15 -5.07 0.04
N ASP A 166 6.44 -4.31 1.08
CA ASP A 166 6.20 -4.66 2.49
C ASP A 166 5.01 -3.91 3.13
N LEU A 167 4.21 -3.19 2.33
CA LEU A 167 3.07 -2.42 2.82
C LEU A 167 2.09 -3.29 3.62
N THR A 168 1.65 -4.41 3.04
CA THR A 168 0.67 -5.30 3.68
C THR A 168 1.24 -5.91 4.96
N MET A 169 2.51 -6.29 4.95
CA MET A 169 3.19 -6.82 6.13
C MET A 169 3.26 -5.79 7.26
N LYS A 170 3.66 -4.54 6.96
CA LYS A 170 3.71 -3.45 7.95
C LYS A 170 2.36 -3.21 8.60
N LEU A 171 1.30 -3.15 7.80
CA LEU A 171 -0.06 -2.92 8.32
C LEU A 171 -0.56 -4.09 9.16
N MET A 172 -0.34 -5.33 8.73
CA MET A 172 -0.78 -6.53 9.45
C MET A 172 -0.01 -6.72 10.77
N VAL A 173 1.29 -6.45 10.81
CA VAL A 173 2.06 -6.45 12.07
C VAL A 173 1.46 -5.45 13.06
N GLN A 174 1.20 -4.22 12.65
CA GLN A 174 0.60 -3.21 13.52
C GLN A 174 -0.82 -3.58 13.93
N HIS A 175 -1.59 -4.21 13.06
CA HIS A 175 -2.91 -4.73 13.40
C HIS A 175 -2.84 -5.79 14.50
N HIS A 176 -1.90 -6.71 14.44
CA HIS A 176 -1.73 -7.72 15.49
C HIS A 176 -1.28 -7.11 16.83
N LEU A 177 -0.47 -6.04 16.79
CA LEU A 177 -0.07 -5.30 17.99
C LEU A 177 -1.22 -4.45 18.59
N SER A 178 -2.18 -4.03 17.76
CA SER A 178 -3.26 -3.14 18.13
C SER A 178 -4.58 -3.51 17.43
N PRO A 179 -5.15 -4.70 17.72
CA PRO A 179 -6.23 -5.28 16.90
C PRO A 179 -7.57 -4.54 16.97
N LYS A 180 -7.72 -3.60 17.89
CA LYS A 180 -8.93 -2.77 18.02
C LYS A 180 -8.84 -1.43 17.31
N ASN A 181 -7.67 -1.11 16.75
CA ASN A 181 -7.42 0.16 16.10
C ASN A 181 -7.47 0.05 14.59
N ILE A 182 -7.85 1.14 13.93
CA ILE A 182 -7.61 1.33 12.50
C ILE A 182 -6.12 1.64 12.34
N ILE A 183 -5.44 0.91 11.45
CA ILE A 183 -4.01 1.09 11.18
C ILE A 183 -3.86 1.82 9.84
N ALA A 184 -3.11 2.92 9.81
CA ALA A 184 -2.92 3.69 8.60
C ALA A 184 -1.46 4.07 8.37
N SER A 185 -0.99 3.95 7.13
CA SER A 185 0.36 4.39 6.73
C SER A 185 0.50 5.91 6.71
N ARG A 186 -0.62 6.62 6.54
CA ARG A 186 -0.65 8.09 6.48
C ARG A 186 -1.91 8.62 7.16
N VAL A 187 -1.71 9.61 8.02
CA VAL A 187 -2.79 10.29 8.73
C VAL A 187 -2.67 11.81 8.59
N HIS A 188 -3.80 12.49 8.73
CA HIS A 188 -3.85 13.92 8.99
C HIS A 188 -4.36 14.13 10.41
N LYS A 189 -3.89 15.17 11.11
CA LYS A 189 -4.46 15.52 12.40
C LYS A 189 -5.58 16.54 12.20
N ILE A 190 -6.73 16.22 12.75
CA ILE A 190 -7.90 17.10 12.81
C ILE A 190 -7.53 18.31 13.66
N VAL A 191 -7.90 19.49 13.21
CA VAL A 191 -7.74 20.74 13.96
C VAL A 191 -9.14 21.24 14.30
N TYR A 192 -9.29 21.72 15.52
CA TYR A 192 -10.53 22.34 16.00
C TYR A 192 -10.39 23.86 16.06
N MET A 193 -11.48 24.55 15.86
CA MET A 193 -11.58 26.00 16.04
C MET A 193 -11.80 26.32 17.53
N GLU A 194 -11.71 27.60 17.89
CA GLU A 194 -11.90 28.06 19.29
C GLU A 194 -13.26 27.71 19.88
N ASP A 195 -14.29 27.61 19.03
CA ASP A 195 -15.64 27.18 19.39
C ASP A 195 -15.82 25.66 19.53
N GLY A 196 -14.76 24.89 19.37
CA GLY A 196 -14.76 23.42 19.42
C GLY A 196 -15.24 22.72 18.15
N GLN A 197 -15.62 23.45 17.10
CA GLN A 197 -15.98 22.84 15.82
C GLN A 197 -14.76 22.39 15.05
N VAL A 198 -14.94 21.33 14.24
CA VAL A 198 -13.87 20.85 13.35
C VAL A 198 -13.54 21.93 12.32
N ALA A 199 -12.28 22.32 12.26
CA ALA A 199 -11.80 23.29 11.28
C ALA A 199 -11.93 22.74 9.85
N PRO A 200 -12.09 23.61 8.83
CA PRO A 200 -12.07 23.18 7.44
C PRO A 200 -10.83 22.32 7.11
N TYR A 201 -11.02 21.28 6.29
CA TYR A 201 -9.99 20.30 5.95
C TYR A 201 -8.64 20.91 5.49
N GLY A 202 -8.68 22.09 4.85
CA GLY A 202 -7.48 22.82 4.44
C GLY A 202 -6.59 23.29 5.61
N LYS A 203 -7.15 23.40 6.83
CA LYS A 203 -6.43 23.79 8.05
C LYS A 203 -5.91 22.61 8.87
N TRP A 204 -6.24 21.37 8.51
CA TRP A 204 -5.74 20.18 9.20
C TRP A 204 -4.24 20.01 8.98
N LEU A 205 -3.55 19.43 9.97
CA LEU A 205 -2.13 19.12 9.84
C LEU A 205 -1.94 17.90 8.93
N LYS A 206 -1.42 18.15 7.72
CA LYS A 206 -1.24 17.12 6.71
C LYS A 206 -0.02 16.25 7.00
N ASN A 207 -0.11 14.95 6.67
CA ASN A 207 0.97 13.96 6.86
C ASN A 207 1.57 14.05 8.28
N TYR A 208 0.69 14.00 9.27
CA TYR A 208 1.07 14.17 10.66
C TYR A 208 1.87 12.97 11.17
N SER A 209 3.05 13.23 11.75
CA SER A 209 4.00 12.19 12.19
C SER A 209 4.53 12.40 13.62
N LEU A 210 4.02 13.38 14.36
CA LEU A 210 4.49 13.70 15.70
C LEU A 210 3.89 12.78 16.79
N SER A 211 2.93 11.94 16.44
CA SER A 211 2.30 10.97 17.34
C SER A 211 1.92 9.72 16.54
N ASN A 212 2.11 8.55 17.11
CA ASN A 212 1.76 7.28 16.49
C ASN A 212 0.35 6.78 16.88
N GLY A 213 -0.39 7.56 17.66
CA GLY A 213 -1.70 7.15 18.14
C GLY A 213 -1.65 6.04 19.21
N PRO A 214 -2.77 5.42 19.55
CA PRO A 214 -4.11 5.72 19.02
C PRO A 214 -4.62 7.10 19.48
N ASP A 215 -5.25 7.82 18.57
CA ASP A 215 -5.80 9.15 18.83
C ASP A 215 -7.02 9.38 17.92
N SER A 216 -8.15 9.82 18.49
CA SER A 216 -9.39 10.10 17.75
C SER A 216 -9.27 11.27 16.77
N ASP A 217 -8.27 12.13 16.97
CA ASP A 217 -8.00 13.28 16.10
C ASP A 217 -7.15 12.91 14.88
N LEU A 218 -6.68 11.67 14.80
CA LEU A 218 -5.94 11.17 13.64
C LEU A 218 -6.91 10.65 12.58
N PHE A 219 -6.94 11.34 11.45
CA PHE A 219 -7.76 10.98 10.30
C PHE A 219 -6.95 10.15 9.29
N PRO A 220 -7.27 8.87 9.07
CA PRO A 220 -6.58 8.03 8.09
C PRO A 220 -6.90 8.48 6.66
N THR A 221 -5.86 8.62 5.83
CA THR A 221 -6.01 9.01 4.43
C THR A 221 -5.97 7.79 3.52
N SER A 222 -6.87 6.92 3.63
CA SER A 222 -6.99 5.59 2.99
C SER A 222 -6.05 5.25 1.81
N GLY A 223 -5.68 6.23 0.98
CA GLY A 223 -4.95 6.02 -0.27
C GLY A 223 -3.58 5.35 -0.12
N ALA A 224 -2.84 5.70 0.93
CA ALA A 224 -1.50 5.15 1.16
C ALA A 224 -1.50 3.79 1.90
N GLY A 225 -2.66 3.21 2.11
CA GLY A 225 -2.85 1.98 2.88
C GLY A 225 -3.44 2.27 4.26
N THR A 226 -4.69 1.84 4.45
CA THR A 226 -5.39 1.86 5.74
C THR A 226 -6.08 0.53 5.96
N LEU A 227 -5.82 -0.11 7.09
CA LEU A 227 -6.42 -1.39 7.48
C LEU A 227 -7.61 -1.15 8.40
N TYR A 228 -8.74 -1.72 8.01
CA TYR A 228 -9.99 -1.80 8.76
C TYR A 228 -10.29 -3.26 9.13
N LYS A 229 -10.97 -3.44 10.26
CA LYS A 229 -11.53 -4.72 10.68
C LYS A 229 -12.93 -4.55 11.26
#